data_b7d663e087068c7c8cd10be324b03b42
#
_entry.id   b7d663e087068c7c8cd10be324b03b42
#
_cell.length_a   1.000
_cell.length_b   1.000
_cell.length_c   1.000
_cell.angle_alpha   90.00
_cell.angle_beta   90.00
_cell.angle_gamma   90.00
#
_symmetry.space_group_name_H-M   'P 1'
#
loop_
_entity.id
_entity.type
_entity.pdbx_description
1 polymer ?
#
loop_
_entity_poly.entity_id
_entity_poly.type
_entity_poly.pdbx_seq_one_letter_code
_entity_poly.pdbx_strand_id
1 'polypeptide(L)'
;MSLKLYNSLSSKKEIFKSISDKKVKTYGCGPTVYNDPHIGNFRTFVFYDLLNRVLQLNGYETETAVNITDIDDKIIDRVNQENTSLKEITSKYELSFMELSKSLKILPNNHNPRATEYVEEMIEFIQALIDQSLAYEMKGNIFFDIEAYPKYGKFVNINDELETEDNELLKRNRNDFTLWKAKKDSDGEIFWNSEWGKGRPGWHTECAVMIKTLFDGRLDIHCGGIDLKFPHHENESAQIEALQKHNLSNYWLHAEHLNMDDEKMSKSLGNFVDVSTLIEKNGSNVVRLFLLSAHYRTKVSFSQKKLDECKKMIEKINRFAKIFKSVSYTHLTLPTKRIV
;
A
#
# COMPACT_ATOMS: atom_id res chain seq x y z
N MET A 1 15.83 2.30 -24.08
CA MET A 1 15.68 3.55 -23.29
C MET A 1 15.80 3.19 -21.83
N SER A 2 16.49 3.99 -21.01
CA SER A 2 16.56 3.73 -19.57
C SER A 2 15.22 4.08 -18.89
N LEU A 3 14.71 3.20 -18.03
CA LEU A 3 13.53 3.47 -17.20
C LEU A 3 13.81 4.65 -16.27
N LYS A 4 12.86 5.56 -16.16
CA LYS A 4 12.94 6.70 -15.23
C LYS A 4 11.73 6.70 -14.33
N LEU A 5 11.93 6.84 -13.01
CA LEU A 5 10.90 6.94 -11.99
C LEU A 5 10.96 8.30 -11.30
N TYR A 6 9.81 8.82 -10.90
CA TYR A 6 9.78 9.99 -10.03
C TYR A 6 9.91 9.53 -8.59
N ASN A 7 10.99 9.95 -7.94
CA ASN A 7 11.26 9.61 -6.55
C ASN A 7 10.71 10.72 -5.65
N SER A 8 9.75 10.38 -4.79
CA SER A 8 9.15 11.36 -3.86
C SER A 8 10.11 11.87 -2.81
N LEU A 9 11.17 11.10 -2.50
CA LEU A 9 12.19 11.51 -1.55
C LEU A 9 13.03 12.67 -2.10
N SER A 10 13.55 12.54 -3.33
CA SER A 10 14.33 13.60 -3.97
C SER A 10 13.47 14.65 -4.68
N SER A 11 12.16 14.39 -4.85
CA SER A 11 11.25 15.19 -5.65
C SER A 11 11.70 15.36 -7.12
N LYS A 12 12.41 14.38 -7.67
CA LYS A 12 12.97 14.40 -9.01
C LYS A 12 12.67 13.12 -9.81
N LYS A 13 12.70 13.23 -11.12
CA LYS A 13 12.66 12.10 -12.03
C LYS A 13 14.07 11.56 -12.24
N GLU A 14 14.33 10.33 -11.80
CA GLU A 14 15.65 9.71 -11.78
C GLU A 14 15.69 8.49 -12.70
N ILE A 15 16.89 8.16 -13.21
CA ILE A 15 17.11 6.89 -13.91
C ILE A 15 17.03 5.77 -12.87
N PHE A 16 16.15 4.82 -13.10
CA PHE A 16 16.01 3.67 -12.23
C PHE A 16 17.23 2.76 -12.29
N LYS A 17 17.75 2.39 -11.13
CA LYS A 17 18.83 1.41 -10.94
C LYS A 17 18.43 0.48 -9.80
N SER A 18 18.34 -0.82 -10.09
CA SER A 18 18.09 -1.84 -9.07
C SER A 18 19.31 -2.05 -8.17
N ILE A 19 19.07 -2.46 -6.94
CA ILE A 19 20.11 -2.83 -5.95
C ILE A 19 20.86 -4.07 -6.45
N SER A 20 20.13 -5.06 -6.93
CA SER A 20 20.69 -6.28 -7.53
C SER A 20 20.46 -6.27 -9.03
N ASP A 21 21.39 -6.84 -9.82
CA ASP A 21 21.27 -6.83 -11.28
C ASP A 21 19.95 -7.48 -11.71
N LYS A 22 19.13 -6.72 -12.44
CA LYS A 22 17.81 -7.09 -12.97
C LYS A 22 16.79 -7.66 -11.99
N LYS A 23 17.07 -7.64 -10.68
CA LYS A 23 16.11 -8.00 -9.66
C LYS A 23 15.62 -6.76 -8.95
N VAL A 24 14.31 -6.69 -8.70
CA VAL A 24 13.66 -5.52 -8.08
C VAL A 24 12.76 -5.97 -6.96
N LYS A 25 13.06 -5.55 -5.74
CA LYS A 25 12.24 -5.74 -4.56
C LYS A 25 11.32 -4.55 -4.38
N THR A 26 10.00 -4.81 -4.38
CA THR A 26 8.99 -3.75 -4.19
C THR A 26 8.08 -4.08 -3.02
N TYR A 27 7.76 -3.08 -2.23
CA TYR A 27 6.76 -3.18 -1.18
C TYR A 27 5.73 -2.08 -1.35
N GLY A 28 4.45 -2.43 -1.28
CA GLY A 28 3.34 -1.50 -1.27
C GLY A 28 2.53 -1.64 0.00
N CYS A 29 2.20 -0.53 0.66
CA CYS A 29 1.29 -0.57 1.80
C CYS A 29 -0.10 -1.02 1.33
N GLY A 30 -0.61 -2.06 1.97
CA GLY A 30 -1.83 -2.74 1.64
C GLY A 30 -3.09 -2.20 2.32
N PRO A 31 -4.21 -2.90 2.23
CA PRO A 31 -5.45 -2.47 2.84
C PRO A 31 -5.50 -2.77 4.33
N THR A 32 -6.19 -1.92 5.10
CA THR A 32 -6.72 -2.26 6.42
C THR A 32 -8.07 -2.96 6.23
N VAL A 33 -8.16 -4.22 6.65
CA VAL A 33 -9.29 -5.10 6.34
C VAL A 33 -10.42 -5.03 7.37
N TYR A 34 -11.00 -3.84 7.53
CA TYR A 34 -12.16 -3.61 8.41
C TYR A 34 -13.47 -3.39 7.65
N ASN A 35 -13.40 -3.19 6.34
CA ASN A 35 -14.56 -2.91 5.48
C ASN A 35 -14.21 -3.17 4.01
N ASP A 36 -15.25 -3.30 3.13
CA ASP A 36 -15.03 -3.44 1.70
C ASP A 36 -14.24 -2.25 1.13
N PRO A 37 -13.23 -2.48 0.28
CA PRO A 37 -12.46 -1.42 -0.31
C PRO A 37 -13.29 -0.61 -1.32
N HIS A 38 -13.14 0.71 -1.32
CA HIS A 38 -13.76 1.58 -2.31
C HIS A 38 -12.84 1.83 -3.50
N ILE A 39 -13.36 2.38 -4.59
CA ILE A 39 -12.60 2.59 -5.84
C ILE A 39 -11.37 3.48 -5.63
N GLY A 40 -11.39 4.40 -4.67
CA GLY A 40 -10.24 5.23 -4.32
C GLY A 40 -9.03 4.42 -3.85
N ASN A 41 -9.25 3.36 -3.06
CA ASN A 41 -8.19 2.45 -2.64
C ASN A 41 -7.58 1.73 -3.85
N PHE A 42 -8.40 1.25 -4.78
CA PHE A 42 -7.93 0.51 -5.94
C PHE A 42 -7.13 1.35 -6.93
N ARG A 43 -7.19 2.67 -6.87
CA ARG A 43 -6.28 3.51 -7.65
C ARG A 43 -4.81 3.20 -7.30
N THR A 44 -4.51 3.07 -6.03
CA THR A 44 -3.17 2.75 -5.55
C THR A 44 -2.75 1.33 -5.94
N PHE A 45 -3.61 0.33 -5.75
CA PHE A 45 -3.29 -1.06 -6.07
C PHE A 45 -3.16 -1.31 -7.58
N VAL A 46 -3.97 -0.65 -8.41
CA VAL A 46 -3.83 -0.70 -9.88
C VAL A 46 -2.55 0.01 -10.32
N PHE A 47 -2.11 1.04 -9.61
CA PHE A 47 -0.81 1.67 -9.86
C PHE A 47 0.35 0.71 -9.52
N TYR A 48 0.29 -0.04 -8.40
CA TYR A 48 1.32 -1.03 -8.07
C TYR A 48 1.43 -2.11 -9.16
N ASP A 49 0.29 -2.60 -9.64
CA ASP A 49 0.26 -3.55 -10.75
C ASP A 49 0.83 -2.98 -12.06
N LEU A 50 0.51 -1.72 -12.37
CA LEU A 50 1.09 -1.04 -13.53
C LEU A 50 2.62 -0.94 -13.40
N LEU A 51 3.13 -0.53 -12.23
CA LEU A 51 4.56 -0.45 -11.96
C LEU A 51 5.24 -1.80 -12.14
N ASN A 52 4.68 -2.87 -11.56
CA ASN A 52 5.19 -4.23 -11.70
C ASN A 52 5.27 -4.64 -13.18
N ARG A 53 4.20 -4.44 -13.95
CA ARG A 53 4.20 -4.73 -15.40
C ARG A 53 5.23 -3.92 -16.16
N VAL A 54 5.41 -2.65 -15.83
CA VAL A 54 6.43 -1.78 -16.47
C VAL A 54 7.85 -2.28 -16.16
N LEU A 55 8.11 -2.69 -14.91
CA LEU A 55 9.41 -3.28 -14.54
C LEU A 55 9.67 -4.57 -15.33
N GLN A 56 8.70 -5.49 -15.38
CA GLN A 56 8.81 -6.75 -16.14
C GLN A 56 9.03 -6.49 -17.65
N LEU A 57 8.29 -5.54 -18.25
CA LEU A 57 8.46 -5.15 -19.64
C LEU A 57 9.86 -4.54 -19.95
N ASN A 58 10.53 -3.98 -18.94
CA ASN A 58 11.90 -3.49 -19.03
C ASN A 58 12.95 -4.57 -18.69
N GLY A 59 12.54 -5.83 -18.55
CA GLY A 59 13.42 -6.97 -18.35
C GLY A 59 13.88 -7.18 -16.92
N TYR A 60 13.17 -6.63 -15.92
CA TYR A 60 13.43 -6.89 -14.51
C TYR A 60 12.61 -8.09 -14.02
N GLU A 61 13.22 -8.92 -13.21
CA GLU A 61 12.55 -9.89 -12.35
C GLU A 61 12.07 -9.15 -11.10
N THR A 62 10.79 -9.23 -10.79
CA THR A 62 10.18 -8.49 -9.67
C THR A 62 9.81 -9.42 -8.53
N GLU A 63 10.20 -9.06 -7.32
CA GLU A 63 9.73 -9.64 -6.08
C GLU A 63 8.87 -8.61 -5.36
N THR A 64 7.56 -8.89 -5.24
CA THR A 64 6.55 -7.92 -4.82
C THR A 64 5.90 -8.34 -3.51
N ALA A 65 5.73 -7.41 -2.57
CA ALA A 65 4.93 -7.59 -1.38
C ALA A 65 3.88 -6.49 -1.26
N VAL A 66 2.69 -6.88 -0.83
CA VAL A 66 1.62 -5.98 -0.39
C VAL A 66 1.03 -6.57 0.88
N ASN A 67 1.15 -5.87 2.00
CA ASN A 67 0.68 -6.39 3.28
C ASN A 67 -0.86 -6.35 3.40
N ILE A 68 -1.34 -7.09 4.40
CA ILE A 68 -2.69 -6.99 4.91
C ILE A 68 -2.60 -6.48 6.34
N THR A 69 -3.11 -5.27 6.60
CA THR A 69 -3.25 -4.75 7.96
C THR A 69 -4.52 -5.35 8.56
N ASP A 70 -4.34 -6.41 9.34
CA ASP A 70 -5.41 -7.18 9.99
C ASP A 70 -5.50 -6.93 11.50
N ILE A 71 -4.78 -5.91 11.99
CA ILE A 71 -4.89 -5.35 13.35
C ILE A 71 -4.82 -3.82 13.29
N ASP A 72 -5.88 -3.14 13.75
CA ASP A 72 -6.01 -1.68 13.76
C ASP A 72 -7.17 -1.27 14.67
N ASP A 73 -7.20 -0.05 15.17
CA ASP A 73 -8.29 0.49 15.99
C ASP A 73 -9.66 0.31 15.30
N LYS A 74 -9.73 0.58 13.98
CA LYS A 74 -10.98 0.43 13.19
C LYS A 74 -11.47 -1.01 13.08
N ILE A 75 -10.52 -1.97 13.08
CA ILE A 75 -10.88 -3.40 13.07
C ILE A 75 -11.45 -3.78 14.43
N ILE A 76 -10.81 -3.35 15.52
CA ILE A 76 -11.27 -3.59 16.90
C ILE A 76 -12.66 -3.00 17.11
N ASP A 77 -12.88 -1.76 16.70
CA ASP A 77 -14.18 -1.11 16.75
C ASP A 77 -15.25 -1.91 15.99
N ARG A 78 -14.90 -2.45 14.83
CA ARG A 78 -15.79 -3.26 14.01
C ARG A 78 -16.12 -4.59 14.68
N VAL A 79 -15.12 -5.27 15.26
CA VAL A 79 -15.30 -6.50 16.06
C VAL A 79 -16.28 -6.26 17.20
N ASN A 80 -16.10 -5.15 17.94
CA ASN A 80 -16.97 -4.78 19.04
C ASN A 80 -18.40 -4.46 18.57
N GLN A 81 -18.56 -3.72 17.48
CA GLN A 81 -19.86 -3.34 16.90
C GLN A 81 -20.63 -4.55 16.38
N GLU A 82 -19.98 -5.49 15.71
CA GLU A 82 -20.62 -6.68 15.14
C GLU A 82 -20.67 -7.85 16.13
N ASN A 83 -20.07 -7.72 17.32
CA ASN A 83 -19.97 -8.77 18.33
C ASN A 83 -19.46 -10.10 17.75
N THR A 84 -18.35 -10.02 17.02
CA THR A 84 -17.75 -11.14 16.31
C THR A 84 -16.26 -11.26 16.62
N SER A 85 -15.52 -12.14 15.96
CA SER A 85 -14.08 -12.31 16.16
C SER A 85 -13.25 -11.48 15.20
N LEU A 86 -12.00 -11.15 15.62
CA LEU A 86 -11.01 -10.51 14.76
C LEU A 86 -10.87 -11.26 13.43
N LYS A 87 -10.73 -12.58 13.50
CA LYS A 87 -10.53 -13.45 12.34
C LYS A 87 -11.71 -13.41 11.37
N GLU A 88 -12.96 -13.37 11.86
CA GLU A 88 -14.13 -13.31 10.99
C GLU A 88 -14.18 -11.99 10.21
N ILE A 89 -13.95 -10.86 10.88
CA ILE A 89 -13.90 -9.54 10.22
C ILE A 89 -12.78 -9.50 9.20
N THR A 90 -11.56 -9.81 9.61
CA THR A 90 -10.39 -9.65 8.75
C THR A 90 -10.43 -10.60 7.56
N SER A 91 -10.79 -11.87 7.75
CA SER A 91 -10.92 -12.84 6.66
C SER A 91 -11.98 -12.46 5.64
N LYS A 92 -13.14 -11.93 6.09
CA LYS A 92 -14.22 -11.45 5.22
C LYS A 92 -13.75 -10.35 4.28
N TYR A 93 -13.10 -9.31 4.82
CA TYR A 93 -12.71 -8.15 4.02
C TYR A 93 -11.40 -8.35 3.26
N GLU A 94 -10.51 -9.23 3.73
CA GLU A 94 -9.37 -9.70 2.96
C GLU A 94 -9.84 -10.46 1.71
N LEU A 95 -10.79 -11.39 1.86
CA LEU A 95 -11.36 -12.13 0.72
C LEU A 95 -11.98 -11.18 -0.30
N SER A 96 -12.78 -10.20 0.16
CA SER A 96 -13.35 -9.16 -0.70
C SER A 96 -12.27 -8.39 -1.47
N PHE A 97 -11.20 -7.98 -0.80
CA PHE A 97 -10.08 -7.30 -1.45
C PHE A 97 -9.40 -8.17 -2.51
N MET A 98 -9.15 -9.45 -2.20
CA MET A 98 -8.50 -10.38 -3.13
C MET A 98 -9.37 -10.66 -4.37
N GLU A 99 -10.68 -10.85 -4.19
CA GLU A 99 -11.63 -11.08 -5.30
C GLU A 99 -11.74 -9.85 -6.20
N LEU A 100 -11.81 -8.65 -5.64
CA LEU A 100 -11.84 -7.40 -6.40
C LEU A 100 -10.51 -7.16 -7.12
N SER A 101 -9.38 -7.47 -6.50
CA SER A 101 -8.05 -7.41 -7.12
C SER A 101 -7.97 -8.33 -8.34
N LYS A 102 -8.43 -9.56 -8.19
CA LYS A 102 -8.52 -10.53 -9.30
C LYS A 102 -9.46 -10.02 -10.41
N SER A 103 -10.61 -9.48 -10.04
CA SER A 103 -11.58 -8.92 -10.99
C SER A 103 -10.99 -7.74 -11.76
N LEU A 104 -10.18 -6.89 -11.14
CA LEU A 104 -9.44 -5.82 -11.79
C LEU A 104 -8.16 -6.27 -12.49
N LYS A 105 -7.89 -7.58 -12.55
CA LYS A 105 -6.72 -8.16 -13.23
C LYS A 105 -5.38 -7.67 -12.68
N ILE A 106 -5.33 -7.38 -11.40
CA ILE A 106 -4.09 -7.13 -10.68
C ILE A 106 -3.33 -8.45 -10.60
N LEU A 107 -2.05 -8.43 -10.93
CA LEU A 107 -1.18 -9.61 -10.81
C LEU A 107 -1.05 -10.01 -9.33
N PRO A 108 -1.00 -11.30 -9.02
CA PRO A 108 -0.72 -11.73 -7.66
C PRO A 108 0.66 -11.26 -7.23
N ASN A 109 0.79 -10.86 -5.97
CA ASN A 109 2.08 -10.57 -5.36
C ASN A 109 2.80 -11.86 -4.97
N ASN A 110 4.12 -11.78 -4.82
CA ASN A 110 4.91 -12.90 -4.27
C ASN A 110 4.57 -13.10 -2.78
N HIS A 111 4.33 -12.01 -2.07
CA HIS A 111 4.04 -12.01 -0.63
C HIS A 111 2.83 -11.12 -0.32
N ASN A 112 1.95 -11.63 0.55
CA ASN A 112 0.87 -10.85 1.16
C ASN A 112 0.91 -11.08 2.68
N PRO A 113 1.92 -10.53 3.39
CA PRO A 113 2.08 -10.74 4.83
C PRO A 113 0.95 -10.08 5.61
N ARG A 114 0.43 -10.76 6.64
CA ARG A 114 -0.55 -10.21 7.58
C ARG A 114 0.15 -9.71 8.83
N ALA A 115 -0.23 -8.54 9.32
CA ALA A 115 0.40 -7.93 10.49
C ALA A 115 0.36 -8.85 11.73
N THR A 116 -0.76 -9.55 11.93
CA THR A 116 -0.91 -10.50 13.06
C THR A 116 0.04 -11.70 13.02
N GLU A 117 0.58 -12.05 11.86
CA GLU A 117 1.53 -13.15 11.69
C GLU A 117 2.98 -12.76 12.06
N TYR A 118 3.24 -11.47 12.31
CA TYR A 118 4.58 -10.91 12.56
C TYR A 118 4.70 -10.22 13.93
N VAL A 119 3.77 -10.46 14.86
CA VAL A 119 3.77 -9.73 16.14
C VAL A 119 4.96 -10.10 17.01
N GLU A 120 5.43 -11.34 16.97
CA GLU A 120 6.62 -11.77 17.71
C GLU A 120 7.87 -11.04 17.19
N GLU A 121 8.03 -10.97 15.87
CA GLU A 121 9.13 -10.22 15.22
C GLU A 121 9.03 -8.71 15.50
N MET A 122 7.81 -8.18 15.63
CA MET A 122 7.61 -6.79 16.01
C MET A 122 8.06 -6.52 17.44
N ILE A 123 7.77 -7.43 18.38
CA ILE A 123 8.23 -7.33 19.77
C ILE A 123 9.76 -7.35 19.83
N GLU A 124 10.40 -8.31 19.14
CA GLU A 124 11.87 -8.37 19.07
C GLU A 124 12.48 -7.11 18.44
N PHE A 125 11.87 -6.60 17.39
CA PHE A 125 12.34 -5.39 16.71
C PHE A 125 12.23 -4.15 17.60
N ILE A 126 11.11 -3.99 18.32
CA ILE A 126 10.90 -2.90 19.28
C ILE A 126 11.92 -3.00 20.42
N GLN A 127 12.18 -4.21 20.94
CA GLN A 127 13.20 -4.40 21.96
C GLN A 127 14.58 -3.96 21.47
N ALA A 128 14.95 -4.31 20.24
CA ALA A 128 16.21 -3.87 19.65
C ALA A 128 16.30 -2.33 19.50
N LEU A 129 15.19 -1.64 19.26
CA LEU A 129 15.14 -0.17 19.25
C LEU A 129 15.35 0.41 20.67
N ILE A 130 14.75 -0.21 21.70
CA ILE A 130 14.93 0.18 23.11
C ILE A 130 16.38 0.00 23.52
N ASP A 131 16.98 -1.15 23.22
CA ASP A 131 18.36 -1.49 23.56
C ASP A 131 19.38 -0.50 22.94
N GLN A 132 19.03 0.08 21.79
CA GLN A 132 19.84 1.13 21.15
C GLN A 132 19.46 2.57 21.58
N SER A 133 18.59 2.72 22.57
CA SER A 133 18.10 4.03 23.03
C SER A 133 17.39 4.84 21.94
N LEU A 134 16.76 4.15 20.96
CA LEU A 134 15.96 4.75 19.89
C LEU A 134 14.47 4.77 20.24
N ALA A 135 14.09 4.09 21.31
CA ALA A 135 12.72 4.01 21.80
C ALA A 135 12.69 4.00 23.34
N TYR A 136 11.57 4.35 23.91
CA TYR A 136 11.37 4.38 25.36
C TYR A 136 9.97 3.89 25.76
N GLU A 137 9.86 3.36 26.97
CA GLU A 137 8.59 2.92 27.55
C GLU A 137 7.96 4.06 28.38
N MET A 138 6.63 4.20 28.27
CA MET A 138 5.83 5.03 29.12
C MET A 138 4.44 4.42 29.37
N LYS A 139 4.19 3.96 30.58
CA LYS A 139 2.91 3.34 31.00
C LYS A 139 2.49 2.16 30.11
N GLY A 140 3.40 1.29 29.78
CA GLY A 140 3.18 0.12 28.94
C GLY A 140 3.09 0.41 27.42
N ASN A 141 3.17 1.69 27.01
CA ASN A 141 3.34 2.07 25.61
C ASN A 141 4.80 2.23 25.29
N ILE A 142 5.20 1.88 24.07
CA ILE A 142 6.55 2.14 23.57
C ILE A 142 6.48 3.19 22.48
N PHE A 143 7.32 4.21 22.60
CA PHE A 143 7.41 5.29 21.63
C PHE A 143 8.79 5.32 21.00
N PHE A 144 8.85 5.60 19.71
CA PHE A 144 10.09 5.93 19.02
C PHE A 144 10.48 7.36 19.38
N ASP A 145 11.73 7.54 19.79
CA ASP A 145 12.30 8.85 20.12
C ASP A 145 12.86 9.49 18.84
N ILE A 146 12.14 10.47 18.29
CA ILE A 146 12.57 11.13 17.05
C ILE A 146 13.86 11.96 17.25
N GLU A 147 14.14 12.42 18.47
CA GLU A 147 15.36 13.16 18.76
C GLU A 147 16.60 12.26 18.72
N ALA A 148 16.43 10.95 18.99
CA ALA A 148 17.48 9.96 18.83
C ALA A 148 17.83 9.66 17.36
N TYR A 149 17.01 10.11 16.40
CA TYR A 149 17.23 9.93 14.96
C TYR A 149 17.25 11.27 14.21
N PRO A 150 18.38 11.97 14.14
CA PRO A 150 18.49 13.33 13.54
C PRO A 150 18.13 13.43 12.06
N LYS A 151 17.95 12.29 11.36
CA LYS A 151 17.53 12.27 9.94
C LYS A 151 16.01 12.19 9.78
N TYR A 152 15.23 12.23 10.86
CA TYR A 152 13.76 12.30 10.79
C TYR A 152 13.32 13.57 10.07
N GLY A 153 12.25 13.48 9.26
CA GLY A 153 11.74 14.62 8.49
C GLY A 153 12.20 14.63 7.03
N LYS A 154 12.48 13.46 6.44
CA LYS A 154 12.88 13.36 5.03
C LYS A 154 11.79 13.74 4.05
N PHE A 155 10.55 13.47 4.41
CA PHE A 155 9.38 13.68 3.56
C PHE A 155 8.62 14.96 3.83
N VAL A 156 8.88 15.61 4.98
CA VAL A 156 8.20 16.83 5.42
C VAL A 156 9.16 17.79 6.10
N ASN A 157 8.80 19.06 6.15
CA ASN A 157 9.49 20.02 6.99
C ASN A 157 8.94 19.87 8.43
N ILE A 158 9.77 19.40 9.37
CA ILE A 158 9.37 19.14 10.78
C ILE A 158 8.86 20.41 11.49
N ASN A 159 9.16 21.60 10.97
CA ASN A 159 8.70 22.86 11.53
C ASN A 159 7.22 23.18 11.22
N ASP A 160 6.59 22.42 10.32
CA ASP A 160 5.15 22.52 10.11
C ASP A 160 4.43 21.85 11.31
N GLU A 161 3.31 22.40 11.75
CA GLU A 161 2.48 21.77 12.79
C GLU A 161 1.97 20.43 12.27
N LEU A 162 2.58 19.34 12.77
CA LEU A 162 2.21 17.99 12.37
C LEU A 162 1.04 17.54 13.24
N GLU A 163 -0.06 17.15 12.61
CA GLU A 163 -1.13 16.44 13.31
C GLU A 163 -0.63 15.06 13.73
N THR A 164 -0.62 14.78 15.02
CA THR A 164 -0.21 13.49 15.57
C THR A 164 -1.45 12.73 16.06
N GLU A 165 -1.61 11.49 15.62
CA GLU A 165 -2.80 10.67 15.88
C GLU A 165 -2.94 10.14 17.32
N ASP A 166 -1.94 10.24 18.22
CA ASP A 166 -1.96 9.56 19.53
C ASP A 166 -1.56 10.41 20.72
N ASN A 167 -2.26 10.15 21.85
CA ASN A 167 -2.02 10.53 23.26
C ASN A 167 -0.79 11.43 23.53
N GLU A 168 -0.89 12.70 23.18
CA GLU A 168 0.17 13.70 23.34
C GLU A 168 0.71 13.82 24.78
N LEU A 169 -0.11 13.47 25.78
CA LEU A 169 0.21 13.61 27.22
C LEU A 169 1.26 12.62 27.75
N LEU A 170 1.60 11.58 26.98
CA LEU A 170 2.54 10.54 27.41
C LEU A 170 3.88 10.61 26.67
N LYS A 171 3.99 11.40 25.61
CA LYS A 171 5.18 11.48 24.78
C LYS A 171 6.20 12.48 25.35
N ARG A 172 7.49 12.17 25.20
CA ARG A 172 8.58 13.13 25.52
C ARG A 172 8.60 14.28 24.53
N ASN A 173 8.42 13.95 23.25
CA ASN A 173 8.24 14.91 22.17
C ASN A 173 6.90 14.62 21.48
N ARG A 174 6.13 15.67 21.13
CA ARG A 174 4.82 15.52 20.48
C ARG A 174 4.87 14.71 19.18
N ASN A 175 5.98 14.73 18.48
CA ASN A 175 6.20 14.05 17.21
C ASN A 175 6.70 12.59 17.37
N ASP A 176 7.01 12.14 18.61
CA ASP A 176 7.29 10.74 18.86
C ASP A 176 6.08 9.90 18.44
N PHE A 177 6.32 8.72 17.88
CA PHE A 177 5.23 7.87 17.42
C PHE A 177 5.23 6.51 18.12
N THR A 178 4.05 5.93 18.21
CA THR A 178 3.83 4.71 18.97
C THR A 178 4.31 3.49 18.20
N LEU A 179 5.18 2.69 18.83
CA LEU A 179 5.64 1.39 18.35
C LEU A 179 4.81 0.24 18.92
N TRP A 180 4.39 0.38 20.18
CA TRP A 180 3.53 -0.56 20.89
C TRP A 180 2.48 0.19 21.69
N LYS A 181 1.23 -0.19 21.56
CA LYS A 181 0.09 0.37 22.28
C LYS A 181 -0.26 -0.54 23.44
N ALA A 182 -0.20 -0.04 24.67
CA ALA A 182 -0.70 -0.75 25.84
C ALA A 182 -2.19 -1.10 25.67
N LYS A 183 -2.58 -2.29 26.12
CA LYS A 183 -3.97 -2.76 26.07
C LYS A 183 -4.92 -1.78 26.76
N LYS A 184 -6.01 -1.44 26.08
CA LYS A 184 -7.15 -0.68 26.61
C LYS A 184 -8.32 -1.64 26.86
N ASP A 185 -9.29 -1.23 27.67
CA ASP A 185 -10.52 -2.02 27.90
C ASP A 185 -11.30 -2.25 26.61
N SER A 186 -11.29 -1.27 25.68
CA SER A 186 -11.91 -1.37 24.37
C SER A 186 -11.30 -2.44 23.46
N ASP A 187 -10.06 -2.87 23.71
CA ASP A 187 -9.39 -3.89 22.91
C ASP A 187 -9.93 -5.32 23.19
N GLY A 188 -10.70 -5.49 24.27
CA GLY A 188 -11.28 -6.77 24.63
C GLY A 188 -10.22 -7.87 24.78
N GLU A 189 -10.36 -8.93 24.00
CA GLU A 189 -9.41 -10.06 23.97
C GLU A 189 -8.39 -9.93 22.82
N ILE A 190 -8.32 -8.77 22.12
CA ILE A 190 -7.40 -8.54 21.02
C ILE A 190 -6.14 -7.87 21.57
N PHE A 191 -5.20 -8.68 22.01
CA PHE A 191 -3.90 -8.25 22.53
C PHE A 191 -2.87 -9.38 22.46
N TRP A 192 -1.59 -9.00 22.52
CA TRP A 192 -0.46 -9.91 22.66
C TRP A 192 0.28 -9.60 23.96
N ASN A 193 1.00 -10.60 24.48
CA ASN A 193 1.86 -10.41 25.63
C ASN A 193 3.24 -9.96 25.17
N SER A 194 3.81 -8.99 25.86
CA SER A 194 5.19 -8.53 25.67
C SER A 194 5.85 -8.29 27.02
N GLU A 195 7.15 -7.99 27.06
CA GLU A 195 7.88 -7.63 28.27
C GLU A 195 7.36 -6.32 28.90
N TRP A 196 6.70 -5.47 28.11
CA TRP A 196 6.10 -4.20 28.52
C TRP A 196 4.64 -4.33 28.97
N GLY A 197 4.12 -5.55 28.94
CA GLY A 197 2.73 -5.87 29.27
C GLY A 197 1.87 -6.24 28.06
N LYS A 198 0.58 -6.38 28.30
CA LYS A 198 -0.43 -6.68 27.26
C LYS A 198 -0.61 -5.47 26.35
N GLY A 199 -0.65 -5.70 25.03
CA GLY A 199 -0.82 -4.62 24.07
C GLY A 199 -0.85 -5.12 22.64
N ARG A 200 -0.58 -4.22 21.70
CA ARG A 200 -0.54 -4.51 20.26
C ARG A 200 0.43 -3.58 19.54
N PRO A 201 0.94 -3.96 18.37
CA PRO A 201 1.85 -3.11 17.61
C PRO A 201 1.21 -1.78 17.19
N GLY A 202 2.05 -0.76 17.07
CA GLY A 202 1.71 0.48 16.40
C GLY A 202 1.73 0.30 14.88
N TRP A 203 0.81 0.93 14.19
CA TRP A 203 0.60 0.81 12.74
C TRP A 203 1.87 0.98 11.88
N HIS A 204 2.78 1.86 12.29
CA HIS A 204 4.02 2.12 11.53
C HIS A 204 5.07 1.02 11.71
N THR A 205 4.99 0.22 12.76
CA THR A 205 5.91 -0.88 13.05
C THR A 205 5.62 -2.11 12.19
N GLU A 206 4.36 -2.31 11.84
CA GLU A 206 3.92 -3.47 11.05
C GLU A 206 4.66 -3.58 9.72
N CYS A 207 4.58 -2.55 8.88
CA CYS A 207 5.25 -2.54 7.58
C CYS A 207 6.76 -2.58 7.72
N ALA A 208 7.33 -1.84 8.66
CA ALA A 208 8.77 -1.83 8.91
C ALA A 208 9.31 -3.24 9.20
N VAL A 209 8.61 -4.00 10.07
CA VAL A 209 9.02 -5.36 10.44
C VAL A 209 8.77 -6.36 9.31
N MET A 210 7.62 -6.28 8.62
CA MET A 210 7.37 -7.14 7.48
C MET A 210 8.41 -6.93 6.36
N ILE A 211 8.81 -5.68 6.08
CA ILE A 211 9.88 -5.37 5.14
C ILE A 211 11.22 -5.91 5.64
N LYS A 212 11.53 -5.76 6.94
CA LYS A 212 12.75 -6.29 7.53
C LYS A 212 12.82 -7.81 7.37
N THR A 213 11.74 -8.51 7.65
CA THR A 213 11.70 -9.98 7.62
C THR A 213 11.75 -10.52 6.18
N LEU A 214 10.99 -9.93 5.25
CA LEU A 214 10.92 -10.42 3.88
C LEU A 214 12.10 -9.99 3.01
N PHE A 215 12.64 -8.80 3.24
CA PHE A 215 13.59 -8.15 2.34
C PHE A 215 14.87 -7.67 3.04
N ASP A 216 15.10 -8.10 4.25
CA ASP A 216 16.24 -7.69 5.06
C ASP A 216 16.32 -6.16 5.29
N GLY A 217 15.14 -5.54 5.36
CA GLY A 217 14.98 -4.09 5.58
C GLY A 217 15.41 -3.22 4.41
N ARG A 218 15.55 -3.77 3.18
CA ARG A 218 16.06 -3.04 2.04
C ARG A 218 15.29 -3.29 0.75
N LEU A 219 14.69 -2.23 0.19
CA LEU A 219 13.88 -2.24 -1.01
C LEU A 219 14.51 -1.42 -2.15
N ASP A 220 14.23 -1.83 -3.38
CA ASP A 220 14.41 -0.96 -4.54
C ASP A 220 13.35 0.13 -4.55
N ILE A 221 12.08 -0.25 -4.39
CA ILE A 221 10.94 0.67 -4.49
C ILE A 221 9.96 0.42 -3.36
N HIS A 222 9.61 1.49 -2.63
CA HIS A 222 8.49 1.51 -1.70
C HIS A 222 7.34 2.35 -2.26
N CYS A 223 6.11 1.82 -2.20
CA CYS A 223 4.93 2.44 -2.78
C CYS A 223 3.82 2.65 -1.74
N GLY A 224 3.06 3.75 -1.91
CA GLY A 224 1.89 4.04 -1.08
C GLY A 224 0.93 5.03 -1.71
N GLY A 225 -0.18 5.32 -1.03
CA GLY A 225 -0.96 6.52 -1.26
C GLY A 225 -0.18 7.76 -0.83
N ILE A 226 -0.53 8.92 -1.37
CA ILE A 226 0.16 10.17 -1.02
C ILE A 226 0.01 10.52 0.47
N ASP A 227 -1.07 10.11 1.09
CA ASP A 227 -1.35 10.27 2.52
C ASP A 227 -0.44 9.42 3.40
N LEU A 228 0.11 8.32 2.89
CA LEU A 228 1.08 7.50 3.61
C LEU A 228 2.49 8.10 3.60
N LYS A 229 2.77 9.08 2.74
CA LYS A 229 4.07 9.73 2.66
C LYS A 229 4.53 10.24 4.03
N PHE A 230 3.59 10.84 4.77
CA PHE A 230 3.74 11.24 6.14
C PHE A 230 2.41 11.02 6.90
N PRO A 231 2.44 10.49 8.12
CA PRO A 231 3.63 10.08 8.89
C PRO A 231 4.13 8.65 8.60
N HIS A 232 3.36 7.81 7.88
CA HIS A 232 3.57 6.35 7.84
C HIS A 232 4.94 5.96 7.27
N HIS A 233 5.27 6.34 6.04
CA HIS A 233 6.54 5.99 5.39
C HIS A 233 7.76 6.68 6.05
N GLU A 234 7.57 7.89 6.59
CA GLU A 234 8.60 8.55 7.40
C GLU A 234 8.94 7.69 8.62
N ASN A 235 7.91 7.23 9.33
CA ASN A 235 8.06 6.44 10.55
C ASN A 235 8.61 5.03 10.28
N GLU A 236 8.23 4.39 9.18
CA GLU A 236 8.85 3.13 8.74
C GLU A 236 10.34 3.32 8.45
N SER A 237 10.67 4.36 7.68
CA SER A 237 12.03 4.72 7.31
C SER A 237 12.89 5.00 8.55
N ALA A 238 12.36 5.77 9.51
CA ALA A 238 13.04 6.10 10.74
C ALA A 238 13.42 4.85 11.54
N GLN A 239 12.49 3.92 11.73
CA GLN A 239 12.71 2.68 12.47
C GLN A 239 13.82 1.81 11.87
N ILE A 240 13.71 1.51 10.57
CA ILE A 240 14.68 0.64 9.89
C ILE A 240 16.05 1.31 9.79
N GLU A 241 16.09 2.55 9.37
CA GLU A 241 17.37 3.23 9.12
C GLU A 241 18.10 3.59 10.41
N ALA A 242 17.36 3.89 11.49
CA ALA A 242 17.97 4.09 12.79
C ALA A 242 18.62 2.81 13.34
N LEU A 243 17.96 1.64 13.13
CA LEU A 243 18.45 0.36 13.61
C LEU A 243 19.52 -0.24 12.70
N GLN A 244 19.28 -0.29 11.38
CA GLN A 244 20.13 -1.02 10.42
C GLN A 244 21.20 -0.14 9.74
N LYS A 245 21.16 1.19 9.94
CA LYS A 245 22.15 2.16 9.41
C LYS A 245 22.25 2.22 7.88
N HIS A 246 21.19 1.81 7.15
CA HIS A 246 21.07 1.95 5.70
C HIS A 246 19.67 2.43 5.32
N ASN A 247 19.51 2.95 4.11
CA ASN A 247 18.19 3.40 3.63
C ASN A 247 17.23 2.21 3.48
N LEU A 248 15.99 2.39 3.93
CA LEU A 248 14.90 1.41 3.73
C LEU A 248 14.60 1.21 2.25
N SER A 249 14.50 2.27 1.48
CA SER A 249 14.21 2.20 0.04
C SER A 249 14.99 3.23 -0.76
N ASN A 250 15.38 2.84 -1.98
CA ASN A 250 16.05 3.75 -2.91
C ASN A 250 15.05 4.67 -3.62
N TYR A 251 13.85 4.17 -3.93
CA TYR A 251 12.81 4.94 -4.62
C TYR A 251 11.50 4.86 -3.85
N TRP A 252 10.87 6.02 -3.67
CA TRP A 252 9.58 6.17 -3.00
C TRP A 252 8.56 6.70 -4.00
N LEU A 253 7.50 5.95 -4.23
CA LEU A 253 6.47 6.30 -5.21
C LEU A 253 5.11 6.42 -4.53
N HIS A 254 4.49 7.59 -4.66
CA HIS A 254 3.19 7.87 -4.05
C HIS A 254 2.12 8.15 -5.10
N ALA A 255 0.99 7.46 -4.98
CA ALA A 255 -0.17 7.68 -5.83
C ALA A 255 -1.08 8.73 -5.24
N GLU A 256 -1.53 9.69 -6.04
CA GLU A 256 -2.51 10.68 -5.65
C GLU A 256 -3.92 10.09 -5.51
N HIS A 257 -4.73 10.76 -4.70
CA HIS A 257 -6.10 10.34 -4.41
C HIS A 257 -7.03 10.34 -5.62
N LEU A 258 -8.04 9.50 -5.52
CA LEU A 258 -9.26 9.62 -6.30
C LEU A 258 -10.28 10.39 -5.46
N ASN A 259 -10.71 11.55 -5.97
CA ASN A 259 -11.68 12.40 -5.33
C ASN A 259 -13.10 12.16 -5.86
N MET A 260 -14.09 12.53 -5.07
CA MET A 260 -15.48 12.70 -5.49
C MET A 260 -15.81 14.19 -5.35
N ASP A 261 -16.24 14.83 -6.44
CA ASP A 261 -16.62 16.25 -6.46
C ASP A 261 -15.60 17.18 -5.75
N ASP A 262 -14.28 16.95 -6.04
CA ASP A 262 -13.12 17.64 -5.48
C ASP A 262 -12.78 17.37 -4.01
N GLU A 263 -13.56 16.54 -3.31
CA GLU A 263 -13.24 16.04 -1.97
C GLU A 263 -12.62 14.65 -2.02
N LYS A 264 -11.77 14.33 -1.03
CA LYS A 264 -11.22 12.99 -0.86
C LYS A 264 -12.36 11.99 -0.67
N MET A 265 -12.39 10.93 -1.47
CA MET A 265 -13.36 9.86 -1.30
C MET A 265 -13.12 9.13 0.02
N SER A 266 -14.13 9.06 0.87
CA SER A 266 -14.07 8.29 2.11
C SER A 266 -15.45 7.78 2.51
N LYS A 267 -15.47 6.64 3.24
CA LYS A 267 -16.71 6.07 3.75
C LYS A 267 -17.34 6.90 4.87
N SER A 268 -16.51 7.53 5.70
CA SER A 268 -16.98 8.41 6.77
C SER A 268 -17.74 9.62 6.27
N LEU A 269 -17.42 10.10 5.07
CA LEU A 269 -18.14 11.19 4.39
C LEU A 269 -19.34 10.70 3.57
N GLY A 270 -19.55 9.37 3.44
CA GLY A 270 -20.63 8.83 2.62
C GLY A 270 -20.50 9.06 1.11
N ASN A 271 -19.36 9.60 0.65
CA ASN A 271 -19.08 9.97 -0.74
C ASN A 271 -18.22 8.92 -1.45
N PHE A 272 -18.46 7.63 -1.22
CA PHE A 272 -17.68 6.56 -1.85
C PHE A 272 -18.48 5.81 -2.92
N VAL A 273 -17.74 5.23 -3.87
CA VAL A 273 -18.30 4.40 -4.94
C VAL A 273 -17.80 2.98 -4.77
N ASP A 274 -18.74 2.05 -4.66
CA ASP A 274 -18.44 0.62 -4.53
C ASP A 274 -17.85 0.06 -5.83
N VAL A 275 -16.75 -0.68 -5.68
CA VAL A 275 -15.98 -1.24 -6.80
C VAL A 275 -16.73 -2.37 -7.47
N SER A 276 -17.39 -3.24 -6.72
CA SER A 276 -18.13 -4.39 -7.26
C SER A 276 -19.25 -3.91 -8.18
N THR A 277 -20.04 -2.97 -7.71
CA THR A 277 -21.10 -2.32 -8.49
C THR A 277 -20.59 -1.65 -9.77
N LEU A 278 -19.41 -0.98 -9.69
CA LEU A 278 -18.82 -0.39 -10.90
C LEU A 278 -18.37 -1.44 -11.92
N ILE A 279 -17.78 -2.54 -11.44
CA ILE A 279 -17.33 -3.64 -12.29
C ILE A 279 -18.53 -4.32 -12.94
N GLU A 280 -19.58 -4.60 -12.20
CA GLU A 280 -20.82 -5.21 -12.72
C GLU A 280 -21.46 -4.38 -13.83
N LYS A 281 -21.58 -3.06 -13.61
CA LYS A 281 -22.22 -2.14 -14.57
C LYS A 281 -21.38 -1.85 -15.81
N ASN A 282 -20.05 -1.78 -15.68
CA ASN A 282 -19.18 -1.24 -16.73
C ASN A 282 -18.16 -2.25 -17.26
N GLY A 283 -17.91 -3.32 -16.52
CA GLY A 283 -16.85 -4.28 -16.80
C GLY A 283 -15.46 -3.88 -16.26
N SER A 284 -14.69 -4.86 -15.85
CA SER A 284 -13.36 -4.68 -15.21
C SER A 284 -12.38 -3.82 -16.02
N ASN A 285 -12.33 -4.01 -17.35
CA ASN A 285 -11.40 -3.28 -18.20
C ASN A 285 -11.72 -1.77 -18.24
N VAL A 286 -13.01 -1.40 -18.18
CA VAL A 286 -13.44 0.01 -18.16
C VAL A 286 -13.03 0.66 -16.84
N VAL A 287 -13.31 -0.01 -15.70
CA VAL A 287 -12.95 0.47 -14.39
C VAL A 287 -11.43 0.60 -14.26
N ARG A 288 -10.68 -0.41 -14.71
CA ARG A 288 -9.22 -0.37 -14.70
C ARG A 288 -8.66 0.76 -15.58
N LEU A 289 -9.20 0.96 -16.80
CA LEU A 289 -8.79 2.06 -17.68
C LEU A 289 -9.10 3.42 -17.05
N PHE A 290 -10.25 3.56 -16.39
CA PHE A 290 -10.58 4.77 -15.64
C PHE A 290 -9.56 5.09 -14.55
N LEU A 291 -9.16 4.11 -13.74
CA LEU A 291 -8.15 4.28 -12.69
C LEU A 291 -6.77 4.67 -13.24
N LEU A 292 -6.46 4.26 -14.48
CA LEU A 292 -5.21 4.57 -15.20
C LEU A 292 -5.34 5.78 -16.14
N SER A 293 -6.49 6.43 -16.22
CA SER A 293 -6.77 7.52 -17.19
C SER A 293 -5.95 8.79 -16.96
N ALA A 294 -5.34 8.92 -15.79
CA ALA A 294 -4.42 10.00 -15.49
C ALA A 294 -3.15 9.45 -14.85
N HIS A 295 -2.07 10.22 -14.96
CA HIS A 295 -0.80 9.88 -14.30
C HIS A 295 -1.00 9.65 -12.81
N TYR A 296 -0.33 8.65 -12.21
CA TYR A 296 -0.54 8.25 -10.80
C TYR A 296 -0.34 9.40 -9.80
N ARG A 297 0.49 10.40 -10.12
CA ARG A 297 0.74 11.60 -9.30
C ARG A 297 -0.25 12.74 -9.52
N THR A 298 -1.30 12.52 -10.30
CA THR A 298 -2.32 13.54 -10.58
C THR A 298 -3.59 13.18 -9.84
N LYS A 299 -4.16 14.11 -9.10
CA LYS A 299 -5.50 13.95 -8.51
C LYS A 299 -6.51 13.69 -9.61
N VAL A 300 -7.40 12.76 -9.39
CA VAL A 300 -8.48 12.41 -10.33
C VAL A 300 -9.80 12.50 -9.62
N SER A 301 -10.74 13.25 -10.20
CA SER A 301 -12.12 13.26 -9.72
C SER A 301 -12.93 12.20 -10.47
N PHE A 302 -13.66 11.40 -9.72
CA PHE A 302 -14.62 10.45 -10.29
C PHE A 302 -15.72 11.22 -11.03
N SER A 303 -16.04 10.78 -12.24
CA SER A 303 -17.21 11.27 -12.93
C SER A 303 -17.76 10.21 -13.89
N GLN A 304 -19.08 10.11 -14.00
CA GLN A 304 -19.73 9.19 -14.92
C GLN A 304 -19.30 9.44 -16.38
N LYS A 305 -19.13 10.71 -16.75
CA LYS A 305 -18.66 11.10 -18.09
C LYS A 305 -17.30 10.47 -18.45
N LYS A 306 -16.33 10.52 -17.52
CA LYS A 306 -15.01 9.88 -17.73
C LYS A 306 -15.12 8.37 -17.84
N LEU A 307 -15.98 7.75 -17.05
CA LEU A 307 -16.23 6.32 -17.13
C LEU A 307 -16.82 5.91 -18.49
N ASP A 308 -17.77 6.71 -19.01
CA ASP A 308 -18.38 6.50 -20.34
C ASP A 308 -17.37 6.69 -21.47
N GLU A 309 -16.44 7.64 -21.34
CA GLU A 309 -15.31 7.83 -22.27
C GLU A 309 -14.39 6.59 -22.27
N CYS A 310 -14.06 6.06 -21.10
CA CYS A 310 -13.29 4.82 -20.97
C CYS A 310 -14.03 3.63 -21.60
N LYS A 311 -15.35 3.52 -21.43
CA LYS A 311 -16.16 2.48 -22.05
C LYS A 311 -16.08 2.52 -23.58
N LYS A 312 -16.27 3.71 -24.17
CA LYS A 312 -16.12 3.91 -25.62
C LYS A 312 -14.72 3.55 -26.12
N MET A 313 -13.68 3.85 -25.35
CA MET A 313 -12.30 3.50 -25.70
C MET A 313 -12.09 1.99 -25.67
N ILE A 314 -12.56 1.28 -24.65
CA ILE A 314 -12.48 -0.20 -24.57
C ILE A 314 -13.24 -0.86 -25.71
N GLU A 315 -14.43 -0.33 -26.09
CA GLU A 315 -15.17 -0.82 -27.24
C GLU A 315 -14.38 -0.68 -28.56
N LYS A 316 -13.70 0.46 -28.77
CA LYS A 316 -12.81 0.67 -29.93
C LYS A 316 -11.65 -0.32 -29.94
N ILE A 317 -10.97 -0.51 -28.80
CA ILE A 317 -9.85 -1.47 -28.66
C ILE A 317 -10.33 -2.89 -28.98
N ASN A 318 -11.47 -3.30 -28.43
CA ASN A 318 -12.05 -4.61 -28.67
C ASN A 318 -12.43 -4.84 -30.14
N ARG A 319 -12.98 -3.82 -30.81
CA ARG A 319 -13.29 -3.86 -32.24
C ARG A 319 -12.02 -4.03 -33.07
N PHE A 320 -10.98 -3.23 -32.79
CA PHE A 320 -9.69 -3.36 -33.45
C PHE A 320 -9.06 -4.74 -33.26
N ALA A 321 -9.06 -5.25 -32.03
CA ALA A 321 -8.51 -6.57 -31.71
C ALA A 321 -9.27 -7.72 -32.47
N LYS A 322 -10.58 -7.59 -32.63
CA LYS A 322 -11.38 -8.55 -33.44
C LYS A 322 -10.98 -8.51 -34.90
N ILE A 323 -10.84 -7.34 -35.51
CA ILE A 323 -10.40 -7.16 -36.91
C ILE A 323 -9.02 -7.76 -37.07
N PHE A 324 -8.08 -7.44 -36.18
CA PHE A 324 -6.70 -7.94 -36.27
C PHE A 324 -6.65 -9.48 -36.20
N LYS A 325 -7.42 -10.10 -35.31
CA LYS A 325 -7.50 -11.56 -35.22
C LYS A 325 -8.07 -12.18 -36.51
N SER A 326 -9.09 -11.58 -37.12
CA SER A 326 -9.68 -12.07 -38.34
C SER A 326 -8.70 -11.97 -39.54
N VAL A 327 -7.97 -10.86 -39.66
CA VAL A 327 -6.96 -10.68 -40.71
C VAL A 327 -5.78 -11.64 -40.54
N SER A 328 -5.29 -11.84 -39.32
CA SER A 328 -4.21 -12.79 -39.03
C SER A 328 -4.61 -14.21 -39.38
N TYR A 329 -5.87 -14.63 -39.10
CA TYR A 329 -6.39 -15.95 -39.44
C TYR A 329 -6.46 -16.17 -40.96
N THR A 330 -6.92 -15.16 -41.73
CA THR A 330 -6.98 -15.25 -43.21
C THR A 330 -5.61 -15.35 -43.86
N HIS A 331 -4.58 -14.72 -43.33
CA HIS A 331 -3.22 -14.83 -43.85
C HIS A 331 -2.56 -16.18 -43.53
N LEU A 332 -2.90 -16.81 -42.40
CA LEU A 332 -2.38 -18.13 -42.03
C LEU A 332 -3.09 -19.30 -42.75
N THR A 333 -4.26 -19.05 -43.34
CA THR A 333 -5.09 -20.07 -44.00
C THR A 333 -5.15 -19.98 -45.54
N LEU A 334 -4.31 -19.15 -46.16
CA LEU A 334 -4.20 -19.14 -47.63
C LEU A 334 -3.68 -20.50 -48.08
N PRO A 335 -4.45 -21.26 -48.87
CA PRO A 335 -3.99 -22.52 -49.40
C PRO A 335 -2.85 -22.26 -50.38
N THR A 336 -1.68 -22.87 -50.12
CA THR A 336 -0.66 -23.03 -51.15
C THR A 336 -1.30 -23.83 -52.28
N LYS A 337 -1.83 -23.15 -53.31
CA LYS A 337 -2.13 -23.81 -54.59
C LYS A 337 -0.81 -24.35 -55.10
N ARG A 338 -0.59 -25.66 -55.01
CA ARG A 338 0.38 -26.34 -55.84
C ARG A 338 0.00 -26.05 -57.27
N ILE A 339 0.83 -25.30 -57.96
CA ILE A 339 0.82 -25.26 -59.40
C ILE A 339 1.52 -26.55 -59.83
N VAL A 340 0.73 -27.46 -60.45
CA VAL A 340 1.24 -28.62 -61.17
C VAL A 340 1.63 -28.14 -62.57
#